data_9e7d4b4555e0acc72c302b1d65cf4bc6
#
_entry.id   9e7d4b4555e0acc72c302b1d65cf4bc6
#
_cell.length_a   1.000
_cell.length_b   1.000
_cell.length_c   1.000
_cell.angle_alpha   90.00
_cell.angle_beta   90.00
_cell.angle_gamma   90.00
#
_symmetry.space_group_name_H-M   'P 1'
#
loop_
_entity.id
_entity.type
_entity.pdbx_description
1 polymer ?
#
loop_
_entity_poly.entity_id
_entity_poly.type
_entity_poly.pdbx_seq_one_letter_code
_entity_poly.pdbx_strand_id
1 'polypeptide(L)'
;MNPMIRRQTLADILRRSARRTPGKTAVICGGTTWSYAEFEHISDRVAAGLAERGVGKGDRVAILARNSHAFAALRFALAQLGAVLVPINFMLKETEVAYILRHAGAQMLATDSGLAELARAAAALDTQVRELIWLPSEEPSQPAAGMTTFDELAASTGQAREVALTGTDLAQIVYTSGTESAPKGAMLTHDAVLSQYVSCVVDASIATDDLTLHALPLYHCAQLDVFF
;
A
#
# COMPACT_ATOMS: atom_id res chain seq x y z
N MET A 1 30.43 1.39 9.88
CA MET A 1 29.14 2.08 10.17
C MET A 1 28.04 1.19 9.67
N ASN A 2 27.08 0.81 10.53
CA ASN A 2 25.98 -0.08 10.14
C ASN A 2 25.20 0.56 8.98
N PRO A 3 25.07 -0.07 7.80
CA PRO A 3 24.35 0.48 6.66
C PRO A 3 22.87 0.81 6.99
N MET A 4 22.30 0.14 8.01
CA MET A 4 20.94 0.40 8.50
C MET A 4 20.74 1.81 9.07
N ILE A 5 21.80 2.48 9.56
CA ILE A 5 21.70 3.82 10.15
C ILE A 5 21.41 4.89 9.08
N ARG A 6 21.78 4.64 7.82
CA ARG A 6 21.55 5.57 6.69
C ARG A 6 20.38 5.19 5.81
N ARG A 7 19.74 4.04 6.08
CA ARG A 7 18.58 3.62 5.30
C ARG A 7 17.41 4.56 5.52
N GLN A 8 16.81 5.00 4.43
CA GLN A 8 15.55 5.74 4.41
C GLN A 8 14.62 5.09 3.42
N THR A 9 13.60 4.43 3.92
CA THR A 9 12.51 3.84 3.14
C THR A 9 11.17 4.29 3.70
N LEU A 10 10.09 4.09 2.97
CA LEU A 10 8.74 4.39 3.47
C LEU A 10 8.46 3.69 4.81
N ALA A 11 8.87 2.44 4.96
CA ALA A 11 8.70 1.70 6.22
C ALA A 11 9.44 2.36 7.39
N ASP A 12 10.62 2.96 7.14
CA ASP A 12 11.38 3.63 8.21
C ASP A 12 10.70 4.90 8.72
N ILE A 13 9.86 5.58 7.90
CA ILE A 13 9.08 6.74 8.35
C ILE A 13 8.08 6.31 9.42
N LEU A 14 7.25 5.30 9.13
CA LEU A 14 6.26 4.80 10.09
C LEU A 14 6.93 4.34 11.38
N ARG A 15 7.99 3.54 11.27
CA ARG A 15 8.77 3.05 12.42
C ARG A 15 9.33 4.17 13.28
N ARG A 16 9.86 5.24 12.67
CA ARG A 16 10.38 6.40 13.40
C ARG A 16 9.27 7.18 14.09
N SER A 17 8.11 7.34 13.45
CA SER A 17 6.95 8.00 14.02
C SER A 17 6.39 7.21 15.20
N ALA A 18 6.27 5.89 15.08
CA ALA A 18 5.85 5.01 16.16
C ALA A 18 6.79 5.06 17.38
N ARG A 19 8.10 5.14 17.15
CA ARG A 19 9.09 5.30 18.24
C ARG A 19 9.04 6.67 18.88
N ARG A 20 8.81 7.72 18.12
CA ARG A 20 8.82 9.11 18.60
C ARG A 20 7.54 9.47 19.35
N THR A 21 6.39 9.05 18.82
CA THR A 21 5.06 9.41 19.34
C THR A 21 4.12 8.19 19.32
N PRO A 22 4.41 7.11 20.08
CA PRO A 22 3.69 5.84 19.99
C PRO A 22 2.19 5.96 20.24
N GLY A 23 1.80 6.78 21.23
CA GLY A 23 0.38 6.95 21.61
C GLY A 23 -0.38 8.00 20.81
N LYS A 24 0.27 8.74 19.88
CA LYS A 24 -0.44 9.70 19.04
C LYS A 24 -1.29 8.96 18.01
N THR A 25 -2.50 9.45 17.77
CA THR A 25 -3.37 8.93 16.70
C THR A 25 -2.70 9.10 15.34
N ALA A 26 -2.60 8.01 14.60
CA ALA A 26 -2.01 7.95 13.27
C ALA A 26 -3.07 7.83 12.17
N VAL A 27 -4.13 7.03 12.40
CA VAL A 27 -5.17 6.74 11.41
C VAL A 27 -6.54 6.78 12.07
N ILE A 28 -7.49 7.45 11.43
CA ILE A 28 -8.92 7.39 11.72
C ILE A 28 -9.62 7.04 10.42
N CYS A 29 -10.41 5.94 10.43
CA CYS A 29 -11.17 5.51 9.26
C CYS A 29 -12.44 4.79 9.71
N GLY A 30 -13.61 5.38 9.50
CA GLY A 30 -14.86 4.87 10.02
C GLY A 30 -14.80 4.67 11.53
N GLY A 31 -15.12 3.45 12.00
CA GLY A 31 -15.02 3.08 13.40
C GLY A 31 -13.62 2.69 13.90
N THR A 32 -12.61 2.71 13.02
CA THR A 32 -11.23 2.31 13.35
C THR A 32 -10.39 3.53 13.69
N THR A 33 -9.70 3.47 14.83
CA THR A 33 -8.69 4.47 15.22
C THR A 33 -7.45 3.73 15.65
N TRP A 34 -6.30 4.06 15.05
CA TRP A 34 -4.99 3.51 15.41
C TRP A 34 -4.03 4.60 15.86
N SER A 35 -3.32 4.33 16.94
CA SER A 35 -2.11 5.07 17.29
C SER A 35 -0.96 4.71 16.33
N TYR A 36 0.13 5.47 16.35
CA TYR A 36 1.33 5.13 15.56
C TYR A 36 1.92 3.77 15.95
N ALA A 37 1.89 3.40 17.22
CA ALA A 37 2.37 2.08 17.66
C ALA A 37 1.48 0.94 17.14
N GLU A 38 0.16 1.11 17.17
CA GLU A 38 -0.78 0.12 16.61
C GLU A 38 -0.66 0.04 15.09
N PHE A 39 -0.52 1.17 14.42
CA PHE A 39 -0.37 1.21 12.96
C PHE A 39 0.92 0.51 12.50
N GLU A 40 2.07 0.78 13.18
CA GLU A 40 3.31 0.04 12.93
C GLU A 40 3.12 -1.45 13.17
N HIS A 41 2.59 -1.83 14.33
CA HIS A 41 2.38 -3.22 14.71
C HIS A 41 1.51 -3.97 13.70
N ILE A 42 0.39 -3.39 13.28
CA ILE A 42 -0.51 -3.99 12.28
C ILE A 42 0.20 -4.13 10.94
N SER A 43 0.94 -3.09 10.52
CA SER A 43 1.71 -3.14 9.27
C SER A 43 2.79 -4.23 9.29
N ASP A 44 3.47 -4.43 10.43
CA ASP A 44 4.45 -5.50 10.60
C ASP A 44 3.82 -6.89 10.50
N ARG A 45 2.64 -7.08 11.08
CA ARG A 45 1.90 -8.33 11.02
C ARG A 45 1.38 -8.63 9.61
N VAL A 46 0.85 -7.63 8.93
CA VAL A 46 0.43 -7.75 7.52
C VAL A 46 1.64 -8.09 6.64
N ALA A 47 2.80 -7.48 6.88
CA ALA A 47 4.03 -7.82 6.18
C ALA A 47 4.43 -9.28 6.42
N ALA A 48 4.35 -9.78 7.65
CA ALA A 48 4.62 -11.18 7.97
C ALA A 48 3.64 -12.11 7.25
N GLY A 49 2.34 -11.83 7.29
CA GLY A 49 1.31 -12.61 6.59
C GLY A 49 1.48 -12.65 5.06
N LEU A 50 1.95 -11.56 4.47
CA LEU A 50 2.31 -11.51 3.05
C LEU A 50 3.57 -12.32 2.76
N ALA A 51 4.60 -12.23 3.62
CA ALA A 51 5.84 -12.99 3.47
C ALA A 51 5.60 -14.50 3.58
N GLU A 52 4.72 -14.95 4.46
CA GLU A 52 4.27 -16.35 4.57
C GLU A 52 3.60 -16.85 3.28
N ARG A 53 3.03 -15.94 2.49
CA ARG A 53 2.42 -16.19 1.16
C ARG A 53 3.40 -15.96 0.02
N GLY A 54 4.69 -15.81 0.32
CA GLY A 54 5.76 -15.72 -0.67
C GLY A 54 5.91 -14.33 -1.31
N VAL A 55 5.42 -13.28 -0.68
CA VAL A 55 5.70 -11.90 -1.13
C VAL A 55 7.07 -11.47 -0.59
N GLY A 56 7.91 -10.98 -1.47
CA GLY A 56 9.24 -10.50 -1.15
C GLY A 56 9.67 -9.29 -1.96
N LYS A 57 10.96 -8.97 -1.87
CA LYS A 57 11.55 -7.82 -2.55
C LYS A 57 11.35 -7.90 -4.07
N GLY A 58 10.78 -6.82 -4.63
CA GLY A 58 10.53 -6.70 -6.07
C GLY A 58 9.22 -7.33 -6.54
N ASP A 59 8.49 -8.06 -5.70
CA ASP A 59 7.16 -8.55 -6.06
C ASP A 59 6.16 -7.40 -6.13
N ARG A 60 5.22 -7.46 -7.07
CA ARG A 60 4.20 -6.43 -7.25
C ARG A 60 2.89 -6.91 -6.66
N VAL A 61 2.34 -6.08 -5.77
CA VAL A 61 0.99 -6.27 -5.21
C VAL A 61 0.14 -5.09 -5.63
N ALA A 62 -0.94 -5.39 -6.34
CA ALA A 62 -1.88 -4.37 -6.80
C ALA A 62 -2.96 -4.11 -5.75
N ILE A 63 -3.45 -2.86 -5.69
CA ILE A 63 -4.59 -2.48 -4.86
C ILE A 63 -5.65 -1.81 -5.74
N LEU A 64 -6.80 -2.43 -5.86
CA LEU A 64 -8.02 -1.92 -6.49
C LEU A 64 -9.08 -1.75 -5.40
N ALA A 65 -8.99 -0.67 -4.65
CA ALA A 65 -9.85 -0.43 -3.49
C ALA A 65 -10.06 1.07 -3.24
N ARG A 66 -11.12 1.41 -2.50
CA ARG A 66 -11.32 2.74 -1.93
C ARG A 66 -10.37 2.97 -0.77
N ASN A 67 -10.30 4.23 -0.32
CA ASN A 67 -9.51 4.61 0.84
C ASN A 67 -9.94 3.80 2.07
N SER A 68 -8.96 3.27 2.80
CA SER A 68 -9.23 2.60 4.07
C SER A 68 -7.96 2.51 4.92
N HIS A 69 -8.14 2.24 6.21
CA HIS A 69 -7.04 1.92 7.12
C HIS A 69 -6.23 0.70 6.66
N ALA A 70 -6.90 -0.28 6.05
CA ALA A 70 -6.25 -1.48 5.52
C ALA A 70 -5.39 -1.18 4.30
N PHE A 71 -5.83 -0.27 3.40
CA PHE A 71 -4.99 0.23 2.30
C PHE A 71 -3.70 0.86 2.84
N ALA A 72 -3.83 1.71 3.86
CA ALA A 72 -2.69 2.35 4.50
C ALA A 72 -1.71 1.33 5.11
N ALA A 73 -2.21 0.36 5.89
CA ALA A 73 -1.39 -0.68 6.49
C ALA A 73 -0.68 -1.55 5.43
N LEU A 74 -1.41 -1.93 4.37
CA LEU A 74 -0.85 -2.73 3.28
C LEU A 74 0.29 -1.98 2.55
N ARG A 75 0.15 -0.67 2.33
CA ARG A 75 1.21 0.15 1.74
C ARG A 75 2.53 0.06 2.51
N PHE A 76 2.46 0.24 3.83
CA PHE A 76 3.66 0.19 4.69
C PHE A 76 4.19 -1.23 4.85
N ALA A 77 3.32 -2.23 4.88
CA ALA A 77 3.71 -3.64 4.89
C ALA A 77 4.51 -4.02 3.62
N LEU A 78 4.04 -3.61 2.45
CA LEU A 78 4.74 -3.82 1.18
C LEU A 78 6.10 -3.10 1.17
N ALA A 79 6.14 -1.85 1.62
CA ALA A 79 7.39 -1.09 1.72
C ALA A 79 8.41 -1.77 2.64
N GLN A 80 7.96 -2.44 3.70
CA GLN A 80 8.82 -3.17 4.63
C GLN A 80 9.44 -4.43 4.00
N LEU A 81 8.68 -5.13 3.15
CA LEU A 81 9.13 -6.29 2.40
C LEU A 81 9.98 -5.93 1.17
N GLY A 82 10.04 -4.65 0.80
CA GLY A 82 10.60 -4.21 -0.48
C GLY A 82 9.76 -4.66 -1.67
N ALA A 83 8.51 -5.01 -1.43
CA ALA A 83 7.53 -5.28 -2.46
C ALA A 83 6.99 -3.96 -3.02
N VAL A 84 6.54 -3.99 -4.27
CA VAL A 84 6.15 -2.82 -5.04
C VAL A 84 4.64 -2.67 -5.04
N LEU A 85 4.15 -1.55 -4.54
CA LEU A 85 2.75 -1.19 -4.60
C LEU A 85 2.34 -0.80 -6.02
N VAL A 86 1.22 -1.35 -6.51
CA VAL A 86 0.58 -0.94 -7.77
C VAL A 86 -0.84 -0.47 -7.48
N PRO A 87 -1.05 0.83 -7.16
CA PRO A 87 -2.38 1.35 -6.92
C PRO A 87 -3.14 1.48 -8.25
N ILE A 88 -4.39 1.01 -8.27
CA ILE A 88 -5.21 0.98 -9.49
C ILE A 88 -6.44 1.86 -9.31
N ASN A 89 -6.71 2.69 -10.29
CA ASN A 89 -7.92 3.50 -10.35
C ASN A 89 -9.16 2.60 -10.40
N PHE A 90 -10.01 2.69 -9.39
CA PHE A 90 -11.22 1.87 -9.25
C PHE A 90 -12.36 2.27 -10.22
N MET A 91 -12.18 3.33 -11.01
CA MET A 91 -13.12 3.71 -12.07
C MET A 91 -12.82 3.03 -13.42
N LEU A 92 -11.73 2.28 -13.51
CA LEU A 92 -11.35 1.54 -14.72
C LEU A 92 -12.25 0.31 -14.93
N LYS A 93 -12.36 -0.11 -16.18
CA LYS A 93 -13.05 -1.35 -16.56
C LYS A 93 -12.14 -2.57 -16.38
N GLU A 94 -12.73 -3.75 -16.38
CA GLU A 94 -12.00 -5.01 -16.13
C GLU A 94 -10.81 -5.21 -17.09
N THR A 95 -10.96 -4.87 -18.37
CA THR A 95 -9.89 -5.01 -19.37
C THR A 95 -8.72 -4.06 -19.14
N GLU A 96 -9.01 -2.86 -18.64
CA GLU A 96 -8.00 -1.85 -18.29
C GLU A 96 -7.26 -2.26 -17.00
N VAL A 97 -7.99 -2.76 -16.00
CA VAL A 97 -7.41 -3.31 -14.77
C VAL A 97 -6.53 -4.52 -15.12
N ALA A 98 -7.02 -5.44 -15.92
CA ALA A 98 -6.26 -6.61 -16.38
C ALA A 98 -4.99 -6.22 -17.16
N TYR A 99 -5.06 -5.17 -17.98
CA TYR A 99 -3.89 -4.63 -18.66
C TYR A 99 -2.81 -4.18 -17.64
N ILE A 100 -3.21 -3.42 -16.62
CA ILE A 100 -2.29 -2.95 -15.58
C ILE A 100 -1.67 -4.13 -14.81
N LEU A 101 -2.51 -5.12 -14.43
CA LEU A 101 -2.04 -6.31 -13.72
C LEU A 101 -0.98 -7.08 -14.51
N ARG A 102 -1.21 -7.30 -15.82
CA ARG A 102 -0.25 -7.96 -16.71
C ARG A 102 1.02 -7.13 -16.90
N HIS A 103 0.86 -5.86 -17.25
CA HIS A 103 1.97 -4.98 -17.56
C HIS A 103 2.89 -4.75 -16.35
N ALA A 104 2.31 -4.62 -15.15
CA ALA A 104 3.08 -4.55 -13.90
C ALA A 104 3.64 -5.91 -13.48
N GLY A 105 3.07 -7.02 -13.98
CA GLY A 105 3.35 -8.36 -13.49
C GLY A 105 2.90 -8.56 -12.05
N ALA A 106 1.72 -8.04 -11.68
CA ALA A 106 1.18 -8.15 -10.33
C ALA A 106 0.82 -9.61 -10.00
N GLN A 107 1.27 -10.08 -8.84
CA GLN A 107 1.07 -11.47 -8.39
C GLN A 107 -0.08 -11.59 -7.39
N MET A 108 -0.45 -10.51 -6.73
CA MET A 108 -1.60 -10.43 -5.83
C MET A 108 -2.39 -9.16 -6.14
N LEU A 109 -3.70 -9.22 -5.89
CA LEU A 109 -4.62 -8.11 -6.04
C LEU A 109 -5.46 -7.95 -4.78
N ALA A 110 -5.29 -6.83 -4.09
CA ALA A 110 -6.12 -6.47 -2.96
C ALA A 110 -7.31 -5.62 -3.41
N THR A 111 -8.49 -5.86 -2.83
CA THR A 111 -9.73 -5.18 -3.22
C THR A 111 -10.71 -5.05 -2.05
N ASP A 112 -11.61 -4.10 -2.10
CA ASP A 112 -12.75 -3.99 -1.18
C ASP A 112 -14.00 -4.73 -1.71
N SER A 113 -15.03 -4.87 -0.87
CA SER A 113 -16.26 -5.58 -1.21
C SER A 113 -16.99 -5.00 -2.42
N GLY A 114 -16.96 -3.67 -2.59
CA GLY A 114 -17.64 -3.00 -3.69
C GLY A 114 -16.99 -3.22 -5.06
N LEU A 115 -15.72 -3.67 -5.06
CA LEU A 115 -14.93 -3.89 -6.28
C LEU A 115 -14.52 -5.36 -6.47
N ALA A 116 -14.99 -6.25 -5.57
CA ALA A 116 -14.59 -7.66 -5.56
C ALA A 116 -14.89 -8.39 -6.89
N GLU A 117 -16.04 -8.14 -7.49
CA GLU A 117 -16.41 -8.76 -8.78
C GLU A 117 -15.55 -8.24 -9.93
N LEU A 118 -15.28 -6.94 -9.97
CA LEU A 118 -14.38 -6.34 -10.94
C LEU A 118 -12.95 -6.91 -10.79
N ALA A 119 -12.48 -7.07 -9.54
CA ALA A 119 -11.17 -7.64 -9.27
C ALA A 119 -11.07 -9.10 -9.73
N ARG A 120 -12.11 -9.92 -9.49
CA ARG A 120 -12.17 -11.32 -9.96
C ARG A 120 -12.15 -11.39 -11.48
N ALA A 121 -13.03 -10.62 -12.14
CA ALA A 121 -13.14 -10.61 -13.58
C ALA A 121 -11.81 -10.18 -14.23
N ALA A 122 -11.20 -9.09 -13.73
CA ALA A 122 -9.92 -8.62 -14.25
C ALA A 122 -8.78 -9.63 -14.01
N ALA A 123 -8.71 -10.25 -12.83
CA ALA A 123 -7.68 -11.24 -12.52
C ALA A 123 -7.77 -12.49 -13.42
N ALA A 124 -8.98 -12.85 -13.86
CA ALA A 124 -9.20 -13.99 -14.75
C ALA A 124 -8.78 -13.74 -16.21
N LEU A 125 -8.47 -12.52 -16.60
CA LEU A 125 -8.10 -12.15 -17.98
C LEU A 125 -6.60 -12.34 -18.26
N ASP A 126 -6.10 -13.57 -18.12
CA ASP A 126 -4.71 -13.94 -18.44
C ASP A 126 -3.67 -13.07 -17.70
N THR A 127 -3.86 -12.93 -16.39
CA THR A 127 -2.94 -12.22 -15.50
C THR A 127 -2.07 -13.20 -14.70
N GLN A 128 -1.06 -12.66 -13.97
CA GLN A 128 -0.22 -13.45 -13.06
C GLN A 128 -0.78 -13.45 -11.62
N VAL A 129 -1.95 -12.89 -11.39
CA VAL A 129 -2.59 -12.83 -10.07
C VAL A 129 -2.93 -14.22 -9.60
N ARG A 130 -2.28 -14.67 -8.55
CA ARG A 130 -2.46 -15.98 -7.92
C ARG A 130 -3.31 -15.94 -6.66
N GLU A 131 -3.52 -14.75 -6.10
CA GLU A 131 -4.26 -14.58 -4.85
C GLU A 131 -4.98 -13.24 -4.81
N LEU A 132 -6.22 -13.26 -4.35
CA LEU A 132 -7.03 -12.07 -4.10
C LEU A 132 -7.09 -11.82 -2.60
N ILE A 133 -6.89 -10.56 -2.19
CA ILE A 133 -6.92 -10.13 -0.80
C ILE A 133 -8.11 -9.21 -0.60
N TRP A 134 -8.96 -9.52 0.38
CA TRP A 134 -10.05 -8.64 0.77
C TRP A 134 -9.58 -7.63 1.82
N LEU A 135 -9.89 -6.35 1.57
CA LEU A 135 -9.62 -5.24 2.47
C LEU A 135 -10.93 -4.72 3.06
N PRO A 136 -11.02 -4.51 4.38
CA PRO A 136 -12.12 -3.76 4.97
C PRO A 136 -12.12 -2.32 4.44
N SER A 137 -13.32 -1.77 4.29
CA SER A 137 -13.55 -0.38 3.90
C SER A 137 -14.05 0.44 5.09
N GLU A 138 -14.30 1.74 4.87
CA GLU A 138 -14.88 2.61 5.89
C GLU A 138 -16.26 2.11 6.35
N GLU A 139 -17.06 1.59 5.41
CA GLU A 139 -18.34 0.96 5.69
C GLU A 139 -18.15 -0.52 6.06
N PRO A 140 -18.84 -1.01 7.11
CA PRO A 140 -18.81 -2.43 7.45
C PRO A 140 -19.26 -3.30 6.28
N SER A 141 -18.44 -4.26 5.91
CA SER A 141 -18.75 -5.20 4.83
C SER A 141 -18.21 -6.58 5.14
N GLN A 142 -18.76 -7.59 4.49
CA GLN A 142 -18.32 -8.97 4.66
C GLN A 142 -17.24 -9.32 3.63
N PRO A 143 -16.27 -10.15 4.01
CA PRO A 143 -15.28 -10.66 3.07
C PRO A 143 -15.95 -11.40 1.90
N ALA A 144 -15.48 -11.15 0.69
CA ALA A 144 -15.90 -11.92 -0.46
C ALA A 144 -15.31 -13.34 -0.40
N ALA A 145 -16.14 -14.36 -0.65
CA ALA A 145 -15.72 -15.77 -0.55
C ALA A 145 -14.49 -16.07 -1.42
N GLY A 146 -13.56 -16.88 -0.91
CA GLY A 146 -12.35 -17.30 -1.62
C GLY A 146 -11.26 -16.22 -1.75
N MET A 147 -11.32 -15.17 -0.94
CA MET A 147 -10.26 -14.19 -0.78
C MET A 147 -9.60 -14.33 0.58
N THR A 148 -8.29 -14.16 0.62
CA THR A 148 -7.56 -13.97 1.89
C THR A 148 -7.99 -12.65 2.51
N THR A 149 -8.34 -12.63 3.78
CA THR A 149 -8.77 -11.40 4.44
C THR A 149 -7.60 -10.60 4.99
N PHE A 150 -7.77 -9.28 5.11
CA PHE A 150 -6.83 -8.43 5.81
C PHE A 150 -6.56 -8.91 7.24
N ASP A 151 -7.60 -9.38 7.93
CA ASP A 151 -7.50 -9.88 9.30
C ASP A 151 -6.68 -11.17 9.38
N GLU A 152 -6.77 -12.06 8.37
CA GLU A 152 -5.91 -13.24 8.29
C GLU A 152 -4.45 -12.87 8.09
N LEU A 153 -4.14 -11.83 7.30
CA LEU A 153 -2.78 -11.31 7.19
C LEU A 153 -2.31 -10.70 8.50
N ALA A 154 -3.13 -9.87 9.14
CA ALA A 154 -2.84 -9.23 10.41
C ALA A 154 -2.80 -10.23 11.59
N ALA A 155 -3.37 -11.42 11.46
CA ALA A 155 -3.29 -12.48 12.46
C ALA A 155 -1.97 -13.28 12.44
N SER A 156 -1.09 -13.08 11.44
CA SER A 156 0.22 -13.75 11.39
C SER A 156 0.99 -13.52 12.69
N THR A 157 1.55 -14.59 13.25
CA THR A 157 2.45 -14.54 14.41
C THR A 157 3.92 -14.55 14.00
N GLY A 158 4.18 -14.64 12.70
CA GLY A 158 5.50 -14.61 12.12
C GLY A 158 6.18 -13.23 12.27
N GLN A 159 7.45 -13.20 11.97
CA GLN A 159 8.19 -11.96 11.78
C GLN A 159 8.59 -11.86 10.32
N ALA A 160 8.25 -10.75 9.69
CA ALA A 160 8.79 -10.46 8.37
C ALA A 160 10.32 -10.42 8.48
N ARG A 161 11.01 -11.17 7.62
CA ARG A 161 12.48 -11.13 7.59
C ARG A 161 12.92 -9.71 7.25
N GLU A 162 13.95 -9.25 7.94
CA GLU A 162 14.56 -7.98 7.59
C GLU A 162 15.13 -8.06 6.17
N VAL A 163 14.64 -7.17 5.30
CA VAL A 163 15.04 -7.10 3.90
C VAL A 163 16.06 -5.99 3.72
N ALA A 164 17.17 -6.30 3.06
CA ALA A 164 18.16 -5.28 2.71
C ALA A 164 17.58 -4.38 1.61
N LEU A 165 17.18 -3.17 1.99
CA LEU A 165 16.62 -2.15 1.12
C LEU A 165 17.50 -0.90 1.10
N THR A 166 17.44 -0.20 -0.03
CA THR A 166 18.05 1.12 -0.24
C THR A 166 16.97 2.10 -0.69
N GLY A 167 17.24 3.37 -0.62
CA GLY A 167 16.34 4.41 -1.14
C GLY A 167 16.08 4.31 -2.64
N THR A 168 16.99 3.67 -3.39
CA THR A 168 16.87 3.48 -4.85
C THR A 168 16.04 2.25 -5.24
N ASP A 169 15.66 1.39 -4.27
CA ASP A 169 14.73 0.31 -4.53
C ASP A 169 13.34 0.86 -4.89
N LEU A 170 12.65 0.15 -5.78
CA LEU A 170 11.33 0.54 -6.25
C LEU A 170 10.29 0.37 -5.13
N ALA A 171 9.50 1.42 -4.88
CA ALA A 171 8.46 1.44 -3.86
C ALA A 171 7.06 1.29 -4.45
N GLN A 172 6.80 1.93 -5.58
CA GLN A 172 5.48 1.92 -6.22
C GLN A 172 5.54 2.14 -7.73
N ILE A 173 4.51 1.66 -8.44
CA ILE A 173 4.29 1.94 -9.86
C ILE A 173 2.92 2.58 -10.00
N VAL A 174 2.87 3.86 -10.35
CA VAL A 174 1.62 4.61 -10.52
C VAL A 174 1.29 4.72 -12.00
N TYR A 175 0.10 4.25 -12.38
CA TYR A 175 -0.34 4.31 -13.77
C TYR A 175 -1.04 5.63 -14.07
N THR A 176 -0.62 6.25 -15.16
CA THR A 176 -1.24 7.46 -15.69
C THR A 176 -2.03 7.13 -16.96
N SER A 177 -3.13 7.86 -17.20
CA SER A 177 -3.82 7.84 -18.49
C SER A 177 -2.86 8.43 -19.53
N GLY A 178 -2.15 7.58 -20.25
CA GLY A 178 -1.26 8.02 -21.33
C GLY A 178 -2.06 8.76 -22.40
N THR A 179 -1.50 9.84 -22.95
CA THR A 179 -2.08 10.56 -24.09
C THR A 179 -2.07 9.75 -25.39
N GLU A 180 -1.40 8.59 -25.39
CA GLU A 180 -1.26 7.68 -26.53
C GLU A 180 -1.63 6.25 -26.10
N SER A 181 -2.83 5.84 -26.42
CA SER A 181 -3.40 4.47 -26.47
C SER A 181 -3.30 3.50 -25.28
N ALA A 182 -2.30 3.52 -24.42
CA ALA A 182 -2.22 2.62 -23.25
C ALA A 182 -1.67 3.30 -22.00
N PRO A 183 -2.15 2.95 -20.79
CA PRO A 183 -1.63 3.49 -19.54
C PRO A 183 -0.14 3.21 -19.37
N LYS A 184 0.62 4.19 -18.89
CA LYS A 184 2.06 4.06 -18.61
C LYS A 184 2.28 4.00 -17.10
N GLY A 185 3.12 3.08 -16.63
CA GLY A 185 3.49 2.93 -15.22
C GLY A 185 4.72 3.77 -14.88
N ALA A 186 4.54 4.84 -14.10
CA ALA A 186 5.63 5.60 -13.53
C ALA A 186 6.23 4.84 -12.35
N MET A 187 7.51 4.52 -12.43
CA MET A 187 8.26 3.78 -11.41
C MET A 187 8.86 4.76 -10.40
N LEU A 188 8.43 4.69 -9.15
CA LEU A 188 8.87 5.57 -8.07
C LEU A 188 9.64 4.77 -7.03
N THR A 189 10.87 5.22 -6.74
CA THR A 189 11.73 4.65 -5.69
C THR A 189 11.33 5.18 -4.32
N HIS A 190 11.82 4.56 -3.26
CA HIS A 190 11.66 5.10 -1.91
C HIS A 190 12.19 6.53 -1.80
N ASP A 191 13.38 6.82 -2.35
CA ASP A 191 13.96 8.17 -2.32
C ASP A 191 13.08 9.21 -3.03
N ALA A 192 12.48 8.86 -4.18
CA ALA A 192 11.60 9.74 -4.91
C ALA A 192 10.36 10.12 -4.09
N VAL A 193 9.70 9.12 -3.47
CA VAL A 193 8.52 9.35 -2.62
C VAL A 193 8.89 10.13 -1.36
N LEU A 194 10.02 9.84 -0.72
CA LEU A 194 10.49 10.56 0.46
C LEU A 194 10.84 12.01 0.16
N SER A 195 11.46 12.28 -0.99
CA SER A 195 11.74 13.64 -1.44
C SER A 195 10.45 14.44 -1.63
N GLN A 196 9.41 13.80 -2.20
CA GLN A 196 8.08 14.42 -2.31
C GLN A 196 7.49 14.75 -0.93
N TYR A 197 7.59 13.84 0.05
CA TYR A 197 7.11 14.10 1.41
C TYR A 197 7.81 15.28 2.06
N VAL A 198 9.14 15.37 1.93
CA VAL A 198 9.90 16.51 2.46
C VAL A 198 9.43 17.81 1.81
N SER A 199 9.23 17.84 0.50
CA SER A 199 8.70 19.01 -0.21
C SER A 199 7.31 19.39 0.32
N CYS A 200 6.40 18.43 0.48
CA CYS A 200 5.05 18.68 1.00
C CYS A 200 5.09 19.25 2.43
N VAL A 201 5.95 18.71 3.31
CA VAL A 201 6.11 19.23 4.69
C VAL A 201 6.57 20.67 4.67
N VAL A 202 7.56 21.00 3.82
CA VAL A 202 8.12 22.35 3.74
C VAL A 202 7.14 23.33 3.10
N ASP A 203 6.61 22.99 1.93
CA ASP A 203 5.79 23.91 1.11
C ASP A 203 4.40 24.11 1.71
N ALA A 204 3.81 23.09 2.33
CA ALA A 204 2.51 23.17 3.00
C ALA A 204 2.62 23.53 4.49
N SER A 205 3.84 23.74 5.01
CA SER A 205 4.09 24.04 6.44
C SER A 205 3.43 23.03 7.39
N ILE A 206 3.46 21.74 7.05
CA ILE A 206 2.83 20.69 7.85
C ILE A 206 3.56 20.52 9.18
N ALA A 207 2.80 20.59 10.28
CA ALA A 207 3.30 20.51 11.65
C ALA A 207 2.95 19.16 12.30
N THR A 208 3.62 18.86 13.43
CA THR A 208 3.45 17.57 14.13
C THR A 208 2.07 17.36 14.74
N ASP A 209 1.30 18.39 14.93
CA ASP A 209 -0.07 18.37 15.50
C ASP A 209 -1.17 18.48 14.46
N ASP A 210 -0.82 18.62 13.19
CA ASP A 210 -1.80 18.63 12.11
C ASP A 210 -2.55 17.29 11.98
N LEU A 211 -3.81 17.41 11.57
CA LEU A 211 -4.67 16.31 11.19
C LEU A 211 -5.05 16.47 9.72
N THR A 212 -4.61 15.55 8.89
CA THR A 212 -4.82 15.62 7.45
C THR A 212 -6.03 14.76 7.04
N LEU A 213 -6.98 15.35 6.32
CA LEU A 213 -8.09 14.63 5.72
C LEU A 213 -7.70 14.08 4.33
N HIS A 214 -7.71 12.75 4.18
CA HIS A 214 -7.45 12.08 2.92
C HIS A 214 -8.74 11.86 2.11
N ALA A 215 -9.29 12.94 1.55
CA ALA A 215 -10.54 12.92 0.78
C ALA A 215 -10.38 12.49 -0.68
N LEU A 216 -9.18 12.65 -1.25
CA LEU A 216 -8.89 12.17 -2.60
C LEU A 216 -8.55 10.67 -2.59
N PRO A 217 -8.74 9.95 -3.72
CA PRO A 217 -8.44 8.52 -3.78
C PRO A 217 -6.96 8.21 -3.59
N LEU A 218 -6.64 7.24 -2.73
CA LEU A 218 -5.28 6.77 -2.48
C LEU A 218 -4.63 6.06 -3.68
N TYR A 219 -5.40 5.69 -4.71
CA TYR A 219 -4.78 5.21 -5.94
C TYR A 219 -4.10 6.31 -6.76
N HIS A 220 -4.40 7.58 -6.48
CA HIS A 220 -3.85 8.72 -7.21
C HIS A 220 -2.65 9.32 -6.48
N CYS A 221 -1.60 9.65 -7.21
CA CYS A 221 -0.36 10.21 -6.64
C CYS A 221 -0.60 11.46 -5.79
N ALA A 222 -1.57 12.31 -6.16
CA ALA A 222 -1.89 13.51 -5.40
C ALA A 222 -2.32 13.24 -3.95
N GLN A 223 -2.85 12.04 -3.63
CA GLN A 223 -3.19 11.65 -2.27
C GLN A 223 -2.22 10.63 -1.70
N LEU A 224 -1.81 9.66 -2.51
CA LEU A 224 -0.88 8.61 -2.08
C LEU A 224 0.46 9.20 -1.63
N ASP A 225 0.97 10.17 -2.37
CA ASP A 225 2.29 10.76 -2.14
C ASP A 225 2.27 11.95 -1.17
N VAL A 226 1.15 12.20 -0.50
CA VAL A 226 1.03 13.08 0.68
C VAL A 226 0.53 12.34 1.92
N PHE A 227 0.45 11.02 1.86
CA PHE A 227 0.09 10.15 2.99
C PHE A 227 1.35 9.74 3.75
N PHE A 228 1.70 10.51 4.80
CA PHE A 228 2.89 10.32 5.62
C PHE A 228 2.69 10.65 7.11
#